data_82c9974e77950d43ab0c4e56391520c1
#
_entry.id   82c9974e77950d43ab0c4e56391520c1
#
_cell.length_a   1.000
_cell.length_b   1.000
_cell.length_c   1.000
_cell.angle_alpha   90.00
_cell.angle_beta   90.00
_cell.angle_gamma   90.00
#
_symmetry.space_group_name_H-M   'P 1'
#
loop_
_entity.id
_entity.type
_entity.pdbx_description
1 polymer ?
#
loop_
_entity_poly.entity_id
_entity_poly.type
_entity_poly.pdbx_seq_one_letter_code
_entity_poly.pdbx_strand_id
1 'polypeptide(L)'
;MRREKSTAGGGFRRSSRRALLRPVRHLLSAVAAIGLVLGALIALPGVSQAAGSLPCDIYGAAGTPCVAAHSTTRALLSSYNGPLYQVTRASDGARADIGPLSAGGYANAAQQDTFCQNTTCRITKVYDQTSRHNDLTPGPAGTSGMGADRGADASEIAVTAGGHKVYGIWISPGVGYRYTGVASGVAVNGQAEGAYMVASGTHVGSDCCFDYGNAESTPADTGNGHMDAVSIATTCYFAPCTGSGPWIEADMENGMFQGDNGSNTANRGNNSPFVTAVLKNDGQTKYALKGGNSQSGALSTWWDGGLPTRSGYRPMHQEGGIILGTGGDNSNWNRGTFFEGVMVAGYPSDAAENAVQSNVVSVGYSGETDVPNGPQGTITGPGGKCVDVAADDTGTNGTAVQLWDCQNWAEDQHWQHNADGSLSTIGRCLDIEGNGTANGAKVELWDCDGVGGQKWVQQADGSLLNPQSGRCLDSPSGATANGTRLQIWDCNGAAAQKFSVDGGAPVVGTGAKCVDVAADDSGGDGAAVQLWDCQSWAADQHWFHNADGSLRTLGRCLDINGNGTANGAKVELWDCNGVGGQKWVQQADGSLLNPQSGRCLDSPSGATANGTRLQIWDCNGSAAQKFKLS
;
A
#
# COMPACT_ATOMS: atom_id res chain seq x y z
N MET A 1 -18.26 -50.99 -37.62
CA MET A 1 -18.09 -51.07 -39.07
C MET A 1 -16.84 -50.30 -39.41
N ARG A 2 -15.87 -51.03 -39.74
CA ARG A 2 -14.97 -51.06 -40.93
C ARG A 2 -14.28 -49.71 -41.12
N ARG A 3 -12.91 -49.63 -40.85
CA ARG A 3 -11.79 -50.12 -41.70
C ARG A 3 -11.67 -49.22 -42.95
N GLU A 4 -10.55 -48.78 -43.41
CA GLU A 4 -9.15 -49.23 -43.47
C GLU A 4 -8.33 -48.10 -44.08
N LYS A 5 -7.07 -47.84 -43.63
CA LYS A 5 -5.82 -48.29 -44.26
C LYS A 5 -5.54 -47.57 -45.59
N SER A 6 -4.39 -47.16 -45.90
CA SER A 6 -3.01 -47.66 -45.92
C SER A 6 -2.31 -46.88 -47.01
N THR A 7 -1.14 -46.58 -47.13
CA THR A 7 0.24 -47.06 -47.07
C THR A 7 1.08 -46.13 -47.94
N ALA A 8 2.20 -45.71 -47.51
CA ALA A 8 3.53 -46.25 -47.66
C ALA A 8 4.31 -45.81 -48.91
N GLY A 9 5.49 -45.45 -48.73
CA GLY A 9 6.73 -45.97 -49.21
C GLY A 9 7.64 -44.92 -49.80
N GLY A 10 8.81 -44.72 -49.32
CA GLY A 10 10.07 -45.41 -49.52
C GLY A 10 10.91 -44.56 -50.46
N GLY A 11 12.14 -44.31 -50.34
CA GLY A 11 13.27 -44.86 -49.74
C GLY A 11 14.54 -44.50 -50.47
N PHE A 12 15.68 -44.47 -49.74
CA PHE A 12 17.06 -44.80 -50.16
C PHE A 12 17.78 -43.85 -51.16
N ARG A 13 19.00 -43.51 -51.01
CA ARG A 13 20.26 -43.91 -50.38
C ARG A 13 21.40 -42.94 -50.79
N ARG A 14 22.33 -42.70 -49.86
CA ARG A 14 23.82 -42.84 -49.91
C ARG A 14 24.56 -42.14 -51.07
N SER A 15 25.73 -41.61 -50.90
CA SER A 15 26.92 -41.81 -50.06
C SER A 15 28.00 -40.82 -50.44
N SER A 16 28.73 -40.30 -49.58
CA SER A 16 30.10 -40.56 -49.14
C SER A 16 31.26 -39.94 -49.87
N ARG A 17 32.14 -39.44 -49.06
CA ARG A 17 33.61 -39.47 -49.00
C ARG A 17 34.40 -38.23 -49.45
N ARG A 18 35.03 -37.63 -48.42
CA ARG A 18 36.51 -37.59 -48.16
C ARG A 18 37.32 -36.86 -49.25
N ALA A 19 38.24 -35.97 -48.95
CA ALA A 19 39.39 -35.95 -48.07
C ALA A 19 40.09 -34.59 -48.08
N LEU A 20 40.56 -34.16 -46.93
CA LEU A 20 41.95 -33.85 -46.55
C LEU A 20 42.82 -33.08 -47.57
N LEU A 21 43.32 -31.89 -47.18
CA LEU A 21 44.75 -31.66 -46.93
C LEU A 21 45.03 -30.17 -46.65
N ARG A 22 45.68 -29.89 -45.56
CA ARG A 22 46.49 -28.70 -45.23
C ARG A 22 47.90 -28.94 -45.86
N PRO A 23 48.87 -27.96 -45.82
CA PRO A 23 48.98 -26.62 -45.28
C PRO A 23 49.76 -25.66 -46.23
N VAL A 24 50.03 -24.40 -45.84
CA VAL A 24 51.35 -23.77 -45.66
C VAL A 24 51.26 -22.24 -45.74
N ARG A 25 51.92 -21.63 -44.81
CA ARG A 25 52.18 -20.23 -44.54
C ARG A 25 52.74 -19.47 -45.74
N HIS A 26 52.46 -18.14 -45.85
CA HIS A 26 53.49 -17.10 -45.90
C HIS A 26 52.93 -15.74 -45.54
N LEU A 27 53.69 -15.01 -44.71
CA LEU A 27 53.61 -13.59 -44.38
C LEU A 27 53.88 -12.76 -45.64
N LEU A 28 53.29 -11.58 -45.72
CA LEU A 28 53.99 -10.29 -45.85
C LEU A 28 53.02 -9.13 -46.18
N SER A 29 52.94 -8.22 -45.23
CA SER A 29 53.10 -6.76 -45.32
C SER A 29 52.33 -5.92 -46.37
N ALA A 30 51.52 -5.03 -45.79
CA ALA A 30 51.51 -3.58 -45.95
C ALA A 30 50.67 -2.95 -47.05
N VAL A 31 50.09 -1.93 -46.58
CA VAL A 31 49.75 -0.58 -47.06
C VAL A 31 48.27 -0.25 -47.10
N ALA A 32 47.99 0.76 -46.29
CA ALA A 32 46.74 1.46 -46.08
C ALA A 32 46.18 2.09 -47.36
N ALA A 33 44.90 2.03 -47.55
CA ALA A 33 44.13 3.02 -48.27
C ALA A 33 42.87 3.34 -47.44
N ILE A 34 42.88 4.52 -46.83
CA ILE A 34 41.74 5.14 -46.13
C ILE A 34 40.78 5.62 -47.22
N GLY A 35 39.66 4.91 -47.37
CA GLY A 35 38.50 5.38 -48.11
C GLY A 35 37.52 6.00 -47.16
N LEU A 36 37.48 7.32 -47.03
CA LEU A 36 36.42 8.07 -46.36
C LEU A 36 35.12 7.90 -47.16
N VAL A 37 34.22 7.06 -46.69
CA VAL A 37 32.81 7.15 -47.07
C VAL A 37 32.13 8.01 -46.01
N LEU A 38 31.88 9.28 -46.31
CA LEU A 38 30.96 10.14 -45.59
C LEU A 38 29.55 9.59 -45.81
N GLY A 39 29.10 8.72 -44.94
CA GLY A 39 27.69 8.44 -44.75
C GLY A 39 27.08 9.57 -43.93
N ALA A 40 26.34 10.45 -44.59
CA ALA A 40 25.50 11.42 -43.89
C ALA A 40 24.42 10.63 -43.09
N LEU A 41 24.69 10.37 -41.83
CA LEU A 41 23.64 10.05 -40.85
C LEU A 41 22.81 11.33 -40.70
N ILE A 42 21.65 11.35 -41.32
CA ILE A 42 20.57 12.26 -40.93
C ILE A 42 20.18 11.84 -39.50
N ALA A 43 20.79 12.48 -38.52
CA ALA A 43 20.31 12.45 -37.15
C ALA A 43 18.95 13.13 -37.17
N LEU A 44 17.89 12.35 -37.13
CA LEU A 44 16.61 12.85 -36.64
C LEU A 44 16.91 13.51 -35.28
N PRO A 45 16.41 14.72 -35.00
CA PRO A 45 16.56 15.28 -33.68
C PRO A 45 15.83 14.34 -32.74
N GLY A 46 16.55 13.42 -32.11
CA GLY A 46 16.12 12.77 -30.92
C GLY A 46 15.83 13.90 -29.93
N VAL A 47 14.60 14.01 -29.51
CA VAL A 47 14.24 14.87 -28.39
C VAL A 47 15.13 14.39 -27.24
N SER A 48 16.23 15.08 -27.02
CA SER A 48 17.05 14.92 -25.85
C SER A 48 16.12 15.28 -24.68
N GLN A 49 15.53 14.28 -24.07
CA GLN A 49 14.87 14.46 -22.80
C GLN A 49 15.97 14.92 -21.85
N ALA A 50 15.94 16.21 -21.52
CA ALA A 50 16.86 16.76 -20.56
C ALA A 50 16.73 15.92 -19.28
N ALA A 51 17.82 15.26 -18.89
CA ALA A 51 17.88 14.60 -17.61
C ALA A 51 17.50 15.65 -16.54
N GLY A 52 16.31 15.51 -15.93
CA GLY A 52 15.89 16.34 -14.82
C GLY A 52 14.56 17.07 -14.92
N SER A 53 13.75 16.91 -15.96
CA SER A 53 12.41 17.55 -16.00
C SER A 53 11.39 16.73 -15.18
N LEU A 54 10.95 17.26 -14.05
CA LEU A 54 9.91 16.68 -13.20
C LEU A 54 8.51 17.20 -13.64
N PRO A 55 7.41 16.67 -13.14
CA PRO A 55 6.07 17.01 -13.61
C PRO A 55 5.79 18.51 -13.74
N CYS A 56 6.12 19.29 -12.72
CA CYS A 56 5.89 20.74 -12.77
C CYS A 56 6.85 21.50 -13.69
N ASP A 57 8.06 21.00 -13.92
CA ASP A 57 8.95 21.57 -14.93
C ASP A 57 8.38 21.33 -16.34
N ILE A 58 7.81 20.14 -16.58
CA ILE A 58 7.18 19.75 -17.85
C ILE A 58 5.95 20.62 -18.13
N TYR A 59 5.03 20.74 -17.17
CA TYR A 59 3.84 21.56 -17.32
C TYR A 59 4.19 23.04 -17.47
N GLY A 60 5.15 23.54 -16.68
CA GLY A 60 5.63 24.92 -16.79
C GLY A 60 6.21 25.25 -18.16
N ALA A 61 7.03 24.36 -18.73
CA ALA A 61 7.58 24.48 -20.07
C ALA A 61 6.51 24.42 -21.17
N ALA A 62 5.40 23.71 -20.90
CA ALA A 62 4.26 23.62 -21.82
C ALA A 62 3.26 24.79 -21.70
N GLY A 63 3.50 25.76 -20.81
CA GLY A 63 2.63 26.94 -20.63
C GLY A 63 1.43 26.73 -19.71
N THR A 64 1.36 25.62 -19.00
CA THR A 64 0.34 25.29 -17.99
C THR A 64 1.01 25.04 -16.63
N PRO A 65 1.52 26.08 -15.95
CA PRO A 65 2.33 25.93 -14.75
C PRO A 65 1.54 25.32 -13.60
N CYS A 66 2.23 24.56 -12.73
CA CYS A 66 1.64 24.06 -11.50
C CYS A 66 1.19 25.17 -10.59
N VAL A 67 0.00 25.01 -10.03
CA VAL A 67 -0.58 25.86 -8.98
C VAL A 67 -0.60 25.16 -7.63
N ALA A 68 -0.53 23.83 -7.62
CA ALA A 68 -0.27 23.03 -6.44
C ALA A 68 0.49 21.76 -6.86
N ALA A 69 1.36 21.27 -5.98
CA ALA A 69 2.15 20.05 -6.21
C ALA A 69 2.38 19.33 -4.87
N HIS A 70 1.69 18.22 -4.66
CA HIS A 70 1.67 17.47 -3.41
C HIS A 70 2.24 16.07 -3.62
N SER A 71 3.15 15.65 -2.77
CA SER A 71 3.71 14.30 -2.81
C SER A 71 4.37 13.94 -1.50
N THR A 72 4.22 12.70 -1.07
CA THR A 72 4.98 12.14 0.05
C THR A 72 6.13 11.25 -0.42
N THR A 73 6.28 11.04 -1.73
CA THR A 73 7.25 10.10 -2.30
C THR A 73 8.46 10.79 -2.92
N ARG A 74 8.28 11.97 -3.52
CA ARG A 74 9.36 12.67 -4.24
C ARG A 74 9.08 14.17 -4.45
N ALA A 75 10.08 14.89 -4.86
CA ALA A 75 9.92 16.23 -5.43
C ALA A 75 9.26 16.16 -6.82
N LEU A 76 8.42 17.16 -7.12
CA LEU A 76 7.70 17.31 -8.39
C LEU A 76 8.23 18.51 -9.22
N LEU A 77 9.20 19.25 -8.67
CA LEU A 77 10.04 20.24 -9.38
C LEU A 77 11.50 19.89 -9.18
N SER A 78 12.30 19.98 -10.23
CA SER A 78 13.73 19.61 -10.18
C SER A 78 14.55 20.48 -9.24
N SER A 79 14.13 21.71 -9.00
CA SER A 79 14.79 22.64 -8.07
C SER A 79 14.29 22.54 -6.62
N TYR A 80 13.23 21.76 -6.35
CA TYR A 80 12.64 21.71 -5.02
C TYR A 80 13.50 20.94 -4.02
N ASN A 81 13.75 21.59 -2.88
CA ASN A 81 14.50 21.02 -1.76
C ASN A 81 13.87 21.36 -0.39
N GLY A 82 12.60 21.77 -0.41
CA GLY A 82 11.81 22.01 0.80
C GLY A 82 11.16 20.74 1.34
N PRO A 83 10.40 20.83 2.44
CA PRO A 83 9.69 19.70 3.00
C PRO A 83 8.58 19.19 2.06
N LEU A 84 8.45 17.87 1.96
CA LEU A 84 7.38 17.22 1.20
C LEU A 84 6.13 17.05 2.08
N TYR A 85 6.33 16.62 3.32
CA TYR A 85 5.25 16.46 4.30
C TYR A 85 5.77 16.61 5.72
N GLN A 86 4.86 16.82 6.67
CA GLN A 86 5.17 16.89 8.10
C GLN A 86 4.53 15.71 8.82
N VAL A 87 5.29 15.11 9.72
CA VAL A 87 4.79 14.09 10.62
C VAL A 87 4.73 14.61 12.06
N THR A 88 3.69 14.21 12.79
CA THR A 88 3.54 14.50 14.22
C THR A 88 3.61 13.18 14.98
N ARG A 89 4.49 13.10 15.96
CA ARG A 89 4.75 11.91 16.77
C ARG A 89 3.74 11.82 17.92
N ALA A 90 3.11 10.65 18.10
CA ALA A 90 2.06 10.45 19.09
C ALA A 90 2.57 10.57 20.54
N SER A 91 3.77 10.07 20.83
CA SER A 91 4.29 9.99 22.20
C SER A 91 4.49 11.35 22.92
N ASP A 92 4.71 12.43 22.17
CA ASP A 92 5.03 13.75 22.74
C ASP A 92 4.51 14.94 21.91
N GLY A 93 3.80 14.68 20.80
CA GLY A 93 3.31 15.71 19.90
C GLY A 93 4.40 16.46 19.11
N ALA A 94 5.64 15.99 19.16
CA ALA A 94 6.74 16.60 18.40
C ALA A 94 6.49 16.44 16.89
N ARG A 95 7.00 17.40 16.11
CA ARG A 95 6.84 17.45 14.66
C ARG A 95 8.17 17.38 13.95
N ALA A 96 8.18 16.74 12.79
CA ALA A 96 9.31 16.72 11.89
C ALA A 96 8.86 16.92 10.45
N ASP A 97 9.58 17.76 9.73
CA ASP A 97 9.39 17.95 8.30
C ASP A 97 10.26 16.96 7.55
N ILE A 98 9.64 16.18 6.67
CA ILE A 98 10.34 15.19 5.84
C ILE A 98 10.52 15.81 4.44
N GLY A 99 11.77 16.03 4.08
CA GLY A 99 12.16 16.58 2.77
C GLY A 99 12.72 15.50 1.85
N PRO A 100 13.11 15.88 0.63
CA PRO A 100 13.78 14.98 -0.29
C PRO A 100 15.25 14.74 0.14
N LEU A 101 15.81 13.62 -0.28
CA LEU A 101 17.23 13.27 -0.09
C LEU A 101 18.19 14.28 -0.74
N SER A 102 17.74 14.92 -1.81
CA SER A 102 18.43 15.99 -2.54
C SER A 102 17.41 16.82 -3.31
N ALA A 103 17.79 17.98 -3.81
CA ALA A 103 16.92 18.77 -4.66
C ALA A 103 16.40 17.93 -5.86
N GLY A 104 15.07 17.93 -6.07
CA GLY A 104 14.43 17.12 -7.10
C GLY A 104 14.39 15.62 -6.82
N GLY A 105 14.80 15.19 -5.63
CA GLY A 105 14.95 13.78 -5.25
C GLY A 105 13.74 13.15 -4.58
N TYR A 106 13.94 11.95 -4.06
CA TYR A 106 12.94 11.14 -3.36
C TYR A 106 12.91 11.46 -1.87
N ALA A 107 11.78 11.20 -1.21
CA ALA A 107 11.58 11.47 0.20
C ALA A 107 12.59 10.74 1.09
N ASN A 108 13.03 11.40 2.16
CA ASN A 108 13.95 10.83 3.15
C ASN A 108 13.18 9.99 4.18
N ALA A 109 12.72 8.80 3.78
CA ALA A 109 12.01 7.89 4.67
C ALA A 109 12.82 7.49 5.92
N ALA A 110 14.14 7.41 5.82
CA ALA A 110 14.99 7.08 6.96
C ALA A 110 14.93 8.15 8.07
N GLN A 111 14.72 9.41 7.74
CA GLN A 111 14.49 10.47 8.71
C GLN A 111 13.17 10.25 9.45
N GLN A 112 12.11 9.90 8.74
CA GLN A 112 10.82 9.54 9.35
C GLN A 112 10.96 8.31 10.24
N ASP A 113 11.56 7.22 9.74
CA ASP A 113 11.77 5.98 10.51
C ASP A 113 12.48 6.24 11.83
N THR A 114 13.51 7.09 11.80
CA THR A 114 14.26 7.48 13.01
C THR A 114 13.42 8.34 13.95
N PHE A 115 12.65 9.29 13.41
CA PHE A 115 11.84 10.19 14.21
C PHE A 115 10.66 9.48 14.86
N CYS A 116 10.03 8.55 14.15
CA CYS A 116 8.86 7.79 14.60
C CYS A 116 9.22 6.48 15.31
N GLN A 117 10.49 6.25 15.61
CA GLN A 117 10.94 5.02 16.27
C GLN A 117 10.26 4.82 17.63
N ASN A 118 9.69 3.64 17.85
CA ASN A 118 8.98 3.23 19.07
C ASN A 118 7.72 4.07 19.39
N THR A 119 7.09 4.65 18.38
CA THR A 119 5.83 5.39 18.51
C THR A 119 5.14 5.43 17.14
N THR A 120 3.87 5.75 17.12
CA THR A 120 3.18 6.06 15.87
C THR A 120 3.38 7.52 15.48
N CYS A 121 3.29 7.81 14.18
CA CYS A 121 3.31 9.15 13.64
C CYS A 121 2.13 9.33 12.67
N ARG A 122 1.59 10.55 12.61
CA ARG A 122 0.58 10.92 11.61
C ARG A 122 1.12 11.98 10.67
N ILE A 123 0.77 11.88 9.40
CA ILE A 123 1.03 12.95 8.44
C ILE A 123 0.04 14.09 8.73
N THR A 124 0.54 15.18 9.26
CA THR A 124 -0.29 16.33 9.68
C THR A 124 -0.26 17.49 8.70
N LYS A 125 0.58 17.42 7.69
CA LYS A 125 0.63 18.37 6.58
C LYS A 125 1.24 17.72 5.35
N VAL A 126 0.69 18.00 4.16
CA VAL A 126 1.33 17.75 2.87
C VAL A 126 1.66 19.11 2.26
N TYR A 127 2.95 19.37 2.04
CA TYR A 127 3.40 20.65 1.55
C TYR A 127 3.17 20.80 0.04
N ASP A 128 2.69 21.96 -0.35
CA ASP A 128 2.73 22.39 -1.75
C ASP A 128 4.16 22.77 -2.13
N GLN A 129 4.71 22.07 -3.09
CA GLN A 129 6.07 22.27 -3.57
C GLN A 129 6.23 23.50 -4.48
N THR A 130 5.13 24.17 -4.86
CA THR A 130 5.16 25.42 -5.61
C THR A 130 5.44 26.62 -4.68
N SER A 131 5.77 27.76 -5.26
CA SER A 131 5.94 29.00 -4.49
C SER A 131 4.62 29.59 -3.95
N ARG A 132 3.50 28.88 -4.15
CA ARG A 132 2.16 29.36 -3.74
C ARG A 132 1.79 28.91 -2.32
N HIS A 133 2.43 27.84 -1.82
CA HIS A 133 2.22 27.31 -0.47
C HIS A 133 0.76 26.93 -0.18
N ASN A 134 0.11 26.29 -1.14
CA ASN A 134 -1.23 25.72 -1.00
C ASN A 134 -1.15 24.39 -0.23
N ASP A 135 -0.60 24.44 0.99
CA ASP A 135 -0.36 23.26 1.82
C ASP A 135 -1.67 22.61 2.27
N LEU A 136 -1.72 21.28 2.30
CA LEU A 136 -2.88 20.53 2.78
C LEU A 136 -2.70 20.11 4.24
N THR A 137 -3.76 20.26 5.02
CA THR A 137 -3.86 19.78 6.41
C THR A 137 -5.11 18.93 6.57
N PRO A 138 -5.21 18.06 7.60
CA PRO A 138 -6.46 17.34 7.84
C PRO A 138 -7.67 18.24 7.79
N GLY A 139 -8.73 17.83 7.08
CA GLY A 139 -9.92 18.61 6.83
C GLY A 139 -10.74 18.86 8.11
N PRO A 140 -11.29 20.05 8.34
CA PRO A 140 -12.23 20.26 9.43
C PRO A 140 -13.57 19.59 9.13
N ALA A 141 -14.38 19.33 10.14
CA ALA A 141 -15.74 18.83 9.97
C ALA A 141 -16.55 19.69 8.99
N GLY A 142 -17.30 19.04 8.11
CA GLY A 142 -18.06 19.69 7.05
C GLY A 142 -19.57 19.46 7.16
N THR A 143 -20.29 19.77 6.08
CA THR A 143 -21.76 19.62 6.02
C THR A 143 -22.19 18.18 5.75
N SER A 144 -21.29 17.28 5.36
CA SER A 144 -21.56 15.84 5.27
C SER A 144 -22.09 15.25 6.58
N GLY A 145 -21.83 15.90 7.71
CA GLY A 145 -22.16 15.39 9.04
C GLY A 145 -21.16 14.37 9.58
N MET A 146 -20.11 14.08 8.82
CA MET A 146 -18.96 13.28 9.23
C MET A 146 -18.01 14.16 10.02
N GLY A 147 -17.25 13.58 10.95
CA GLY A 147 -16.32 14.34 11.80
C GLY A 147 -15.22 15.05 11.01
N ALA A 148 -14.35 15.78 11.72
CA ALA A 148 -13.13 16.30 11.13
C ALA A 148 -12.19 15.13 10.74
N ASP A 149 -11.41 15.34 9.68
CA ASP A 149 -10.39 14.38 9.28
C ASP A 149 -9.24 14.31 10.29
N ARG A 150 -8.63 13.16 10.36
CA ARG A 150 -7.33 12.96 10.98
C ARG A 150 -6.25 12.83 9.91
N GLY A 151 -5.00 13.03 10.30
CA GLY A 151 -3.86 12.70 9.44
C GLY A 151 -3.72 11.19 9.28
N ALA A 152 -3.33 10.72 8.12
CA ALA A 152 -2.99 9.32 7.86
C ALA A 152 -1.85 8.85 8.77
N ASP A 153 -1.81 7.58 9.12
CA ASP A 153 -0.61 6.99 9.72
C ASP A 153 0.56 7.12 8.73
N ALA A 154 1.67 7.64 9.23
CA ALA A 154 2.80 7.98 8.36
C ALA A 154 3.57 6.77 7.85
N SER A 155 3.40 5.62 8.48
CA SER A 155 4.08 4.37 8.16
C SER A 155 3.16 3.31 7.53
N GLU A 156 1.88 3.61 7.36
CA GLU A 156 0.85 2.66 6.92
C GLU A 156 1.20 1.99 5.60
N ILE A 157 1.75 2.72 4.62
CA ILE A 157 2.09 2.17 3.33
C ILE A 157 3.48 2.59 2.87
N ALA A 158 4.43 1.65 2.84
CA ALA A 158 5.76 1.83 2.30
C ALA A 158 5.86 1.20 0.91
N VAL A 159 6.38 1.97 -0.02
CA VAL A 159 6.63 1.54 -1.39
C VAL A 159 8.04 1.93 -1.81
N THR A 160 8.47 1.47 -2.97
CA THR A 160 9.73 1.88 -3.57
C THR A 160 9.46 2.87 -4.70
N ALA A 161 10.19 4.00 -4.70
CA ALA A 161 10.21 4.98 -5.78
C ALA A 161 11.67 5.31 -6.11
N GLY A 162 12.09 5.15 -7.36
CA GLY A 162 13.48 5.39 -7.78
C GLY A 162 14.51 4.55 -7.05
N GLY A 163 14.13 3.37 -6.58
CA GLY A 163 14.99 2.51 -5.77
C GLY A 163 15.10 2.90 -4.29
N HIS A 164 14.35 3.91 -3.83
CA HIS A 164 14.30 4.36 -2.44
C HIS A 164 13.00 3.93 -1.79
N LYS A 165 13.06 3.51 -0.51
CA LYS A 165 11.88 3.37 0.34
C LYS A 165 11.26 4.75 0.52
N VAL A 166 9.96 4.85 0.31
CA VAL A 166 9.15 6.05 0.55
C VAL A 166 7.79 5.64 1.10
N TYR A 167 7.03 6.60 1.63
CA TYR A 167 5.71 6.34 2.17
C TYR A 167 4.63 7.03 1.33
N GLY A 168 3.52 6.33 1.06
CA GLY A 168 2.30 6.91 0.53
C GLY A 168 1.37 7.43 1.63
N ILE A 169 0.25 7.99 1.25
CA ILE A 169 -0.84 8.37 2.15
C ILE A 169 -1.94 7.32 2.02
N TRP A 170 -2.16 6.57 3.08
CA TRP A 170 -3.26 5.62 3.20
C TRP A 170 -4.52 6.35 3.66
N ILE A 171 -5.49 6.45 2.77
CA ILE A 171 -6.79 7.03 3.07
C ILE A 171 -7.73 5.92 3.49
N SER A 172 -8.30 6.06 4.67
CA SER A 172 -9.33 5.20 5.25
C SER A 172 -10.42 6.10 5.86
N PRO A 173 -11.59 5.58 6.23
CA PRO A 173 -12.65 6.41 6.80
C PRO A 173 -12.17 7.36 7.89
N GLY A 174 -12.48 8.67 7.72
CA GLY A 174 -12.05 9.76 8.60
C GLY A 174 -10.62 10.23 8.38
N VAL A 175 -9.98 9.88 7.25
CA VAL A 175 -8.68 10.42 6.82
C VAL A 175 -8.87 11.21 5.53
N GLY A 176 -8.46 12.45 5.55
CA GLY A 176 -8.51 13.33 4.39
C GLY A 176 -7.77 14.64 4.67
N TYR A 177 -7.51 15.39 3.62
CA TYR A 177 -6.75 16.63 3.70
C TYR A 177 -7.41 17.70 2.84
N ARG A 178 -7.30 18.96 3.28
CA ARG A 178 -7.77 20.06 2.46
C ARG A 178 -6.99 21.35 2.70
N TYR A 179 -7.03 22.22 1.72
CA TYR A 179 -6.77 23.65 1.84
C TYR A 179 -8.10 24.37 1.93
N THR A 180 -8.39 24.99 3.07
CA THR A 180 -9.62 25.76 3.28
C THR A 180 -9.42 27.21 2.87
N GLY A 181 -10.31 27.73 2.04
CA GLY A 181 -10.21 29.05 1.40
C GLY A 181 -9.89 28.93 -0.09
N VAL A 182 -9.79 30.06 -0.75
CA VAL A 182 -9.40 30.12 -2.17
C VAL A 182 -7.88 29.99 -2.27
N ALA A 183 -7.41 28.86 -2.78
CA ALA A 183 -6.00 28.57 -2.94
C ALA A 183 -5.39 29.43 -4.05
N SER A 184 -4.12 29.82 -3.87
CA SER A 184 -3.46 30.75 -4.78
C SER A 184 -3.28 30.17 -6.18
N GLY A 185 -3.95 30.75 -7.17
CA GLY A 185 -3.84 30.39 -8.59
C GLY A 185 -4.61 29.15 -9.01
N VAL A 186 -5.33 28.52 -8.11
CA VAL A 186 -6.29 27.43 -8.43
C VAL A 186 -7.49 28.05 -9.15
N ALA A 187 -8.05 27.32 -10.08
CA ALA A 187 -9.14 27.79 -10.93
C ALA A 187 -10.41 28.13 -10.13
N VAL A 188 -11.09 29.17 -10.54
CA VAL A 188 -12.40 29.57 -10.00
C VAL A 188 -13.32 29.98 -11.14
N ASN A 189 -14.64 29.74 -10.98
CA ASN A 189 -15.68 30.26 -11.87
C ASN A 189 -15.40 30.06 -13.37
N GLY A 190 -15.21 28.83 -13.79
CA GLY A 190 -15.05 28.49 -15.20
C GLY A 190 -13.67 28.80 -15.80
N GLN A 191 -12.65 28.93 -14.97
CA GLN A 191 -11.28 28.95 -15.43
C GLN A 191 -10.82 27.53 -15.80
N ALA A 192 -10.00 27.44 -16.85
CA ALA A 192 -9.44 26.15 -17.26
C ALA A 192 -8.42 25.64 -16.25
N GLU A 193 -8.45 24.33 -16.01
CA GLU A 193 -7.48 23.67 -15.13
C GLU A 193 -7.23 22.22 -15.55
N GLY A 194 -6.22 21.61 -14.94
CA GLY A 194 -5.98 20.19 -15.01
C GLY A 194 -5.38 19.68 -13.72
N ALA A 195 -5.64 18.43 -13.42
CA ALA A 195 -5.07 17.72 -12.29
C ALA A 195 -4.65 16.31 -12.70
N TYR A 196 -3.59 15.80 -12.06
CA TYR A 196 -3.34 14.36 -12.04
C TYR A 196 -3.01 13.91 -10.63
N MET A 197 -3.25 12.63 -10.36
CA MET A 197 -2.69 11.95 -9.20
C MET A 197 -2.12 10.59 -9.59
N VAL A 198 -1.13 10.13 -8.83
CA VAL A 198 -0.71 8.73 -8.78
C VAL A 198 -1.28 8.12 -7.52
N ALA A 199 -2.11 7.11 -7.70
CA ALA A 199 -2.84 6.45 -6.64
C ALA A 199 -2.81 4.93 -6.80
N SER A 200 -3.27 4.17 -5.79
CA SER A 200 -3.51 2.75 -5.94
C SER A 200 -4.74 2.47 -6.80
N GLY A 201 -4.68 1.45 -7.64
CA GLY A 201 -5.84 0.88 -8.32
C GLY A 201 -6.34 -0.42 -7.67
N THR A 202 -5.74 -0.82 -6.53
CA THR A 202 -6.10 -2.03 -5.79
C THR A 202 -6.67 -1.71 -4.40
N HIS A 203 -6.24 -0.62 -3.78
CA HIS A 203 -6.86 -0.06 -2.57
C HIS A 203 -7.77 1.11 -2.97
N VAL A 204 -9.04 0.82 -3.23
CA VAL A 204 -10.04 1.78 -3.70
C VAL A 204 -11.41 1.41 -3.14
N GLY A 205 -12.12 2.38 -2.57
CA GLY A 205 -13.47 2.22 -2.06
C GLY A 205 -14.56 2.35 -3.10
N SER A 206 -15.79 2.07 -2.69
CA SER A 206 -17.01 2.19 -3.52
C SER A 206 -17.75 3.49 -3.29
N ASP A 207 -17.44 4.18 -2.20
CA ASP A 207 -18.16 5.36 -1.73
C ASP A 207 -17.47 6.65 -2.17
N CYS A 208 -18.12 7.77 -2.02
CA CYS A 208 -17.53 9.09 -2.13
C CYS A 208 -16.77 9.43 -0.84
N CYS A 209 -15.61 10.07 -0.83
CA CYS A 209 -14.88 10.46 -2.03
C CYS A 209 -13.39 10.22 -1.81
N PHE A 210 -12.72 9.62 -2.78
CA PHE A 210 -11.27 9.58 -2.84
C PHE A 210 -10.80 10.50 -3.97
N ASP A 211 -10.87 11.79 -3.69
CA ASP A 211 -10.66 12.86 -4.65
C ASP A 211 -9.33 13.56 -4.46
N TYR A 212 -8.81 14.12 -5.55
CA TYR A 212 -7.72 15.07 -5.55
C TYR A 212 -8.00 16.18 -6.58
N GLY A 213 -8.14 17.42 -6.13
CA GLY A 213 -8.39 18.52 -7.04
C GLY A 213 -9.08 19.73 -6.40
N ASN A 214 -9.75 20.47 -7.26
CA ASN A 214 -10.49 21.69 -6.91
C ASN A 214 -11.79 21.34 -6.17
N ALA A 215 -12.06 22.05 -5.10
CA ALA A 215 -13.26 21.87 -4.30
C ALA A 215 -13.78 23.22 -3.79
N GLU A 216 -14.85 23.14 -3.01
CA GLU A 216 -15.37 24.32 -2.32
C GLU A 216 -14.32 24.93 -1.42
N SER A 217 -14.38 26.26 -1.30
CA SER A 217 -13.49 27.03 -0.44
C SER A 217 -13.75 26.84 1.06
N THR A 218 -14.86 26.20 1.41
CA THR A 218 -15.23 25.78 2.78
C THR A 218 -15.64 24.31 2.78
N PRO A 219 -15.64 23.60 3.91
CA PRO A 219 -16.07 22.19 3.96
C PRO A 219 -17.61 22.10 3.96
N ALA A 220 -18.25 22.64 2.93
CA ALA A 220 -19.70 22.67 2.80
C ALA A 220 -20.10 22.50 1.34
N ASP A 221 -21.07 21.63 1.07
CA ASP A 221 -21.75 21.59 -0.23
C ASP A 221 -22.39 22.95 -0.51
N THR A 222 -21.86 23.64 -1.50
CA THR A 222 -22.31 24.98 -1.92
C THR A 222 -23.13 24.93 -3.20
N GLY A 223 -23.28 23.74 -3.79
CA GLY A 223 -24.14 23.50 -4.94
C GLY A 223 -23.49 22.77 -6.10
N ASN A 224 -24.31 22.38 -7.05
CA ASN A 224 -23.90 21.58 -8.21
C ASN A 224 -22.82 22.27 -9.05
N GLY A 225 -21.74 21.56 -9.33
CA GLY A 225 -20.69 22.02 -10.22
C GLY A 225 -19.64 22.91 -9.59
N HIS A 226 -19.54 22.94 -8.26
CA HIS A 226 -18.60 23.78 -7.51
C HIS A 226 -17.23 23.12 -7.30
N MET A 227 -17.09 21.86 -7.67
CA MET A 227 -15.84 21.10 -7.68
C MET A 227 -15.34 20.80 -9.08
N ASP A 228 -14.08 20.41 -9.18
CA ASP A 228 -13.46 19.77 -10.34
C ASP A 228 -12.25 18.95 -9.85
N ALA A 229 -12.53 17.77 -9.33
CA ALA A 229 -11.54 16.89 -8.76
C ALA A 229 -11.48 15.54 -9.50
N VAL A 230 -10.27 14.99 -9.65
CA VAL A 230 -10.11 13.63 -10.16
C VAL A 230 -10.35 12.64 -9.04
N SER A 231 -11.20 11.67 -9.30
CA SER A 231 -11.61 10.60 -8.40
C SER A 231 -11.28 9.23 -8.96
N ILE A 232 -11.11 8.25 -8.08
CA ILE A 232 -11.05 6.82 -8.43
C ILE A 232 -12.01 6.08 -7.51
N ALA A 233 -12.94 5.30 -8.08
CA ALA A 233 -13.92 4.54 -7.33
C ALA A 233 -14.22 3.17 -7.96
N THR A 234 -14.61 2.19 -7.13
CA THR A 234 -15.10 0.89 -7.62
C THR A 234 -16.57 0.94 -8.06
N THR A 235 -17.24 2.07 -7.89
CA THR A 235 -18.59 2.35 -8.39
C THR A 235 -18.54 3.19 -9.66
N CYS A 236 -19.24 2.77 -10.70
CA CYS A 236 -19.53 3.62 -11.85
C CYS A 236 -20.86 4.33 -11.56
N TYR A 237 -20.79 5.57 -11.11
CA TYR A 237 -21.96 6.30 -10.59
C TYR A 237 -23.07 6.49 -11.62
N PHE A 238 -22.73 6.65 -12.88
CA PHE A 238 -23.70 6.79 -13.96
C PHE A 238 -23.50 5.70 -15.01
N ALA A 239 -23.70 4.46 -14.59
CA ALA A 239 -23.57 3.29 -15.48
C ALA A 239 -24.27 3.48 -16.83
N PRO A 240 -23.76 2.84 -17.92
CA PRO A 240 -22.71 1.83 -17.85
C PRO A 240 -21.29 2.38 -18.05
N CYS A 241 -20.34 1.81 -17.30
CA CYS A 241 -18.94 1.74 -17.67
C CYS A 241 -18.59 0.35 -18.21
N THR A 242 -17.35 0.07 -18.53
CA THR A 242 -16.89 -1.25 -19.00
C THR A 242 -15.89 -1.83 -18.01
N GLY A 243 -15.85 -3.15 -17.89
CA GLY A 243 -14.92 -3.86 -16.98
C GLY A 243 -15.40 -3.88 -15.53
N SER A 244 -14.49 -4.16 -14.63
CA SER A 244 -14.74 -4.30 -13.18
C SER A 244 -14.26 -3.10 -12.34
N GLY A 245 -13.75 -2.05 -12.99
CA GLY A 245 -13.16 -0.91 -12.29
C GLY A 245 -11.77 -1.22 -11.70
N PRO A 246 -11.28 -0.37 -10.77
CA PRO A 246 -11.88 0.92 -10.44
C PRO A 246 -11.84 1.89 -11.63
N TRP A 247 -12.77 2.83 -11.64
CA TRP A 247 -12.90 3.81 -12.72
C TRP A 247 -12.37 5.16 -12.27
N ILE A 248 -11.74 5.87 -13.21
CA ILE A 248 -11.37 7.28 -13.02
C ILE A 248 -12.56 8.13 -13.42
N GLU A 249 -12.91 9.05 -12.56
CA GLU A 249 -14.10 9.89 -12.66
C GLU A 249 -13.74 11.35 -12.42
N ALA A 250 -14.61 12.25 -12.84
CA ALA A 250 -14.56 13.66 -12.49
C ALA A 250 -15.64 13.93 -11.44
N ASP A 251 -15.24 14.26 -10.23
CA ASP A 251 -16.16 14.84 -9.25
C ASP A 251 -16.28 16.33 -9.49
N MET A 252 -17.48 16.75 -9.85
CA MET A 252 -17.82 18.12 -10.17
C MET A 252 -18.87 18.69 -9.19
N GLU A 253 -18.94 18.15 -7.98
CA GLU A 253 -19.94 18.36 -6.93
C GLU A 253 -21.35 17.95 -7.33
N ASN A 254 -21.95 17.10 -6.53
CA ASN A 254 -23.25 16.48 -6.77
C ASN A 254 -23.37 15.74 -8.11
N GLY A 255 -22.23 15.30 -8.64
CA GLY A 255 -22.13 14.55 -9.88
C GLY A 255 -20.72 14.05 -10.15
N MET A 256 -20.53 12.72 -10.08
CA MET A 256 -19.31 12.03 -10.48
C MET A 256 -19.47 11.53 -11.91
N PHE A 257 -18.68 12.06 -12.83
CA PHE A 257 -18.88 11.85 -14.26
C PHE A 257 -17.74 11.06 -14.89
N GLN A 258 -18.11 10.05 -15.69
CA GLN A 258 -17.18 9.26 -16.49
C GLN A 258 -17.17 9.67 -17.97
N GLY A 259 -18.10 10.55 -18.39
CA GLY A 259 -18.29 11.01 -19.76
C GLY A 259 -19.52 11.90 -19.90
N ASP A 260 -20.07 12.02 -21.11
CA ASP A 260 -21.29 12.78 -21.35
C ASP A 260 -22.48 12.14 -20.58
N ASN A 261 -23.26 12.97 -19.92
CA ASN A 261 -24.36 12.54 -19.04
C ASN A 261 -23.99 11.51 -17.97
N GLY A 262 -22.71 11.34 -17.71
CA GLY A 262 -22.17 10.46 -16.69
C GLY A 262 -21.76 9.07 -17.17
N SER A 263 -22.42 8.47 -18.16
CA SER A 263 -22.06 7.13 -18.64
C SER A 263 -20.91 7.16 -19.64
N ASN A 264 -20.03 6.15 -19.59
CA ASN A 264 -18.95 6.01 -20.57
C ASN A 264 -18.44 4.58 -20.70
N THR A 265 -18.87 3.87 -21.73
CA THR A 265 -18.41 2.49 -22.01
C THR A 265 -16.97 2.41 -22.52
N ALA A 266 -16.32 3.51 -22.85
CA ALA A 266 -14.89 3.54 -23.16
C ALA A 266 -14.01 3.56 -21.89
N ASN A 267 -14.55 3.96 -20.74
CA ASN A 267 -13.87 3.87 -19.47
C ASN A 267 -13.87 2.41 -18.99
N ARG A 268 -12.70 1.80 -19.01
CA ARG A 268 -12.50 0.37 -18.73
C ARG A 268 -12.04 0.08 -17.31
N GLY A 269 -11.80 1.14 -16.55
CA GLY A 269 -11.14 1.01 -15.26
C GLY A 269 -9.66 0.68 -15.38
N ASN A 270 -8.97 0.75 -14.25
CA ASN A 270 -7.56 0.44 -14.14
C ASN A 270 -7.22 -0.06 -12.72
N ASN A 271 -7.00 -1.35 -12.58
CA ASN A 271 -6.66 -2.03 -11.32
C ASN A 271 -5.15 -2.29 -11.17
N SER A 272 -4.31 -1.50 -11.84
CA SER A 272 -2.85 -1.59 -11.63
C SER A 272 -2.51 -1.18 -10.20
N PRO A 273 -1.48 -1.75 -9.57
CA PRO A 273 -1.04 -1.31 -8.24
C PRO A 273 -0.80 0.19 -8.14
N PHE A 274 -0.27 0.79 -9.20
CA PHE A 274 -0.08 2.23 -9.30
C PHE A 274 -0.77 2.77 -10.56
N VAL A 275 -1.69 3.69 -10.38
CA VAL A 275 -2.52 4.28 -11.44
C VAL A 275 -2.23 5.77 -11.55
N THR A 276 -1.97 6.24 -12.75
CA THR A 276 -2.01 7.67 -13.06
C THR A 276 -3.42 8.03 -13.51
N ALA A 277 -4.10 8.88 -12.77
CA ALA A 277 -5.41 9.41 -13.08
C ALA A 277 -5.30 10.89 -13.47
N VAL A 278 -5.94 11.31 -14.56
CA VAL A 278 -5.85 12.66 -15.10
C VAL A 278 -7.24 13.19 -15.41
N LEU A 279 -7.50 14.40 -14.95
CA LEU A 279 -8.66 15.22 -15.29
C LEU A 279 -8.16 16.56 -15.82
N LYS A 280 -8.81 17.08 -16.86
CA LYS A 280 -8.64 18.48 -17.29
C LYS A 280 -9.93 19.02 -17.89
N ASN A 281 -10.16 20.30 -17.74
CA ASN A 281 -11.27 21.02 -18.32
C ASN A 281 -10.84 22.35 -18.93
N ASP A 282 -11.60 22.85 -19.91
CA ASP A 282 -11.40 24.19 -20.48
C ASP A 282 -12.16 25.29 -19.74
N GLY A 283 -12.87 24.91 -18.69
CA GLY A 283 -13.69 25.79 -17.85
C GLY A 283 -15.01 26.20 -18.48
N GLN A 284 -15.29 25.84 -19.74
CA GLN A 284 -16.40 26.38 -20.51
C GLN A 284 -17.25 25.31 -21.19
N THR A 285 -16.62 24.38 -21.91
CA THR A 285 -17.33 23.56 -22.89
C THR A 285 -16.97 22.09 -22.84
N LYS A 286 -15.77 21.73 -22.36
CA LYS A 286 -15.28 20.36 -22.42
C LYS A 286 -14.38 19.98 -21.26
N TYR A 287 -14.32 18.69 -21.03
CA TYR A 287 -13.35 18.07 -20.15
C TYR A 287 -12.78 16.77 -20.73
N ALA A 288 -11.68 16.29 -20.18
CA ALA A 288 -11.11 15.01 -20.56
C ALA A 288 -10.70 14.21 -19.32
N LEU A 289 -10.90 12.89 -19.40
CA LEU A 289 -10.45 11.89 -18.44
C LEU A 289 -9.44 10.96 -19.11
N LYS A 290 -8.31 10.76 -18.46
CA LYS A 290 -7.27 9.82 -18.90
C LYS A 290 -6.79 8.97 -17.74
N GLY A 291 -6.29 7.79 -18.07
CA GLY A 291 -5.67 6.92 -17.10
C GLY A 291 -4.56 6.07 -17.69
N GLY A 292 -3.64 5.64 -16.84
CA GLY A 292 -2.52 4.79 -17.24
C GLY A 292 -1.98 4.01 -16.06
N ASN A 293 -1.23 2.95 -16.36
CA ASN A 293 -0.42 2.27 -15.35
C ASN A 293 0.83 3.13 -15.07
N SER A 294 1.04 3.54 -13.83
CA SER A 294 2.20 4.35 -13.44
C SER A 294 3.53 3.60 -13.51
N GLN A 295 3.50 2.28 -13.68
CA GLN A 295 4.70 1.44 -13.79
C GLN A 295 5.09 1.19 -15.25
N SER A 296 4.18 1.39 -16.22
CA SER A 296 4.46 1.09 -17.61
C SER A 296 3.43 1.71 -18.56
N GLY A 297 3.84 1.96 -19.80
CA GLY A 297 2.93 2.36 -20.86
C GLY A 297 2.56 3.84 -20.87
N ALA A 298 1.64 4.19 -21.75
CA ALA A 298 1.14 5.54 -21.96
C ALA A 298 -0.24 5.74 -21.36
N LEU A 299 -0.69 7.00 -21.26
CA LEU A 299 -2.06 7.32 -20.92
C LEU A 299 -3.03 6.84 -22.00
N SER A 300 -4.17 6.31 -21.56
CA SER A 300 -5.35 6.09 -22.40
C SER A 300 -6.32 7.23 -22.17
N THR A 301 -6.87 7.80 -23.23
CA THR A 301 -7.96 8.77 -23.16
C THR A 301 -9.27 8.01 -23.09
N TRP A 302 -10.02 8.18 -22.01
CA TRP A 302 -11.33 7.54 -21.84
C TRP A 302 -12.46 8.49 -22.16
N TRP A 303 -12.27 9.78 -21.97
CA TRP A 303 -13.17 10.83 -22.37
C TRP A 303 -12.39 12.04 -22.87
N ASP A 304 -12.82 12.66 -23.94
CA ASP A 304 -12.42 14.00 -24.40
C ASP A 304 -13.61 14.55 -25.18
N GLY A 305 -14.46 15.29 -24.47
CA GLY A 305 -15.76 15.70 -25.02
C GLY A 305 -16.42 16.81 -24.20
N GLY A 306 -17.70 17.02 -24.48
CA GLY A 306 -18.50 18.03 -23.81
C GLY A 306 -18.61 17.83 -22.32
N LEU A 307 -18.88 18.92 -21.61
CA LEU A 307 -19.25 18.88 -20.19
C LEU A 307 -20.57 18.12 -19.99
N PRO A 308 -20.82 17.54 -18.81
CA PRO A 308 -22.08 16.86 -18.53
C PRO A 308 -23.29 17.75 -18.73
N THR A 309 -24.34 17.19 -19.35
CA THR A 309 -25.56 17.92 -19.73
C THR A 309 -26.80 17.44 -18.98
N ARG A 310 -26.64 16.77 -17.83
CA ARG A 310 -27.78 16.31 -17.02
C ARG A 310 -28.68 17.47 -16.62
N SER A 311 -30.00 17.22 -16.64
CA SER A 311 -31.01 18.24 -16.33
C SER A 311 -30.77 18.86 -14.93
N GLY A 312 -30.67 20.18 -14.90
CA GLY A 312 -30.43 20.93 -13.67
C GLY A 312 -28.97 20.99 -13.23
N TYR A 313 -28.07 20.29 -13.90
CA TYR A 313 -26.64 20.29 -13.56
C TYR A 313 -25.89 21.35 -14.37
N ARG A 314 -25.02 22.10 -13.70
CA ARG A 314 -24.19 23.15 -14.30
C ARG A 314 -22.77 23.09 -13.72
N PRO A 315 -21.85 22.39 -14.35
CA PRO A 315 -20.47 22.29 -13.89
C PRO A 315 -19.68 23.58 -14.13
N MET A 316 -18.48 23.64 -13.60
CA MET A 316 -17.47 24.71 -13.77
C MET A 316 -17.82 26.00 -13.01
N HIS A 317 -18.31 25.85 -11.79
CA HIS A 317 -18.43 26.90 -10.80
C HIS A 317 -17.36 26.75 -9.69
N GLN A 318 -16.19 26.24 -10.04
CA GLN A 318 -15.10 25.92 -9.13
C GLN A 318 -14.85 27.05 -8.14
N GLU A 319 -14.58 26.71 -6.88
CA GLU A 319 -14.35 27.68 -5.81
C GLU A 319 -12.88 27.85 -5.41
N GLY A 320 -12.00 26.95 -5.87
CA GLY A 320 -10.56 27.05 -5.67
C GLY A 320 -10.05 26.57 -4.31
N GLY A 321 -10.83 25.81 -3.54
CA GLY A 321 -10.32 24.98 -2.47
C GLY A 321 -9.52 23.80 -3.06
N ILE A 322 -8.77 23.08 -2.23
CA ILE A 322 -8.07 21.86 -2.65
C ILE A 322 -8.37 20.76 -1.66
N ILE A 323 -8.67 19.56 -2.16
CA ILE A 323 -8.90 18.35 -1.35
C ILE A 323 -7.98 17.22 -1.77
N LEU A 324 -7.79 16.29 -0.84
CA LEU A 324 -7.13 15.02 -1.05
C LEU A 324 -7.75 13.95 -0.15
N GLY A 325 -8.35 12.91 -0.73
CA GLY A 325 -8.91 11.77 -0.02
C GLY A 325 -10.20 12.07 0.75
N THR A 326 -10.90 13.13 0.39
CA THR A 326 -12.18 13.55 0.98
C THR A 326 -12.98 14.29 -0.07
N GLY A 327 -14.28 14.45 0.12
CA GLY A 327 -15.13 15.27 -0.74
C GLY A 327 -15.15 16.75 -0.34
N GLY A 328 -15.80 17.58 -1.13
CA GLY A 328 -15.88 19.02 -0.94
C GLY A 328 -16.59 19.42 0.36
N ASP A 329 -17.64 18.72 0.73
CA ASP A 329 -18.39 18.89 1.98
C ASP A 329 -17.78 18.12 3.17
N ASN A 330 -16.57 17.60 3.01
CA ASN A 330 -15.88 16.71 3.91
C ASN A 330 -16.54 15.34 4.07
N SER A 331 -17.05 14.77 2.96
CA SER A 331 -17.40 13.35 2.87
C SER A 331 -16.13 12.52 2.91
N ASN A 332 -15.85 11.86 4.05
CA ASN A 332 -14.55 11.25 4.34
C ASN A 332 -14.64 9.75 4.66
N TRP A 333 -15.52 9.04 3.98
CA TRP A 333 -15.75 7.61 4.23
C TRP A 333 -15.06 6.68 3.24
N ASN A 334 -14.32 7.23 2.30
CA ASN A 334 -13.72 6.47 1.23
C ASN A 334 -12.34 5.91 1.59
N ARG A 335 -11.82 5.10 0.69
CA ARG A 335 -10.53 4.42 0.74
C ARG A 335 -9.74 4.70 -0.50
N GLY A 336 -8.44 4.80 -0.33
CA GLY A 336 -7.50 4.95 -1.42
C GLY A 336 -6.07 5.14 -0.92
N THR A 337 -5.11 5.02 -1.80
CA THR A 337 -3.72 5.33 -1.48
C THR A 337 -3.19 6.36 -2.45
N PHE A 338 -2.70 7.47 -1.93
CA PHE A 338 -2.13 8.56 -2.71
C PHE A 338 -0.60 8.60 -2.59
N PHE A 339 0.09 8.88 -3.70
CA PHE A 339 1.54 8.98 -3.75
C PHE A 339 2.03 10.36 -4.18
N GLU A 340 1.45 10.92 -5.23
CA GLU A 340 1.75 12.26 -5.74
C GLU A 340 0.59 12.81 -6.55
N GLY A 341 0.49 14.13 -6.64
CA GLY A 341 -0.49 14.81 -7.48
C GLY A 341 -0.13 16.26 -7.74
N VAL A 342 -0.64 16.79 -8.84
CA VAL A 342 -0.40 18.15 -9.29
C VAL A 342 -1.68 18.77 -9.81
N MET A 343 -1.90 20.03 -9.54
CA MET A 343 -2.89 20.88 -10.21
C MET A 343 -2.18 21.96 -11.02
N VAL A 344 -2.71 22.26 -12.19
CA VAL A 344 -2.13 23.23 -13.13
C VAL A 344 -3.15 24.26 -13.56
N ALA A 345 -2.68 25.48 -13.82
CA ALA A 345 -3.51 26.50 -14.46
C ALA A 345 -3.59 26.25 -15.97
N GLY A 346 -4.80 26.34 -16.53
CA GLY A 346 -5.05 26.16 -17.95
C GLY A 346 -5.27 24.70 -18.36
N TYR A 347 -5.57 24.47 -19.62
CA TYR A 347 -5.86 23.17 -20.23
C TYR A 347 -4.58 22.53 -20.77
N PRO A 348 -3.96 21.56 -20.10
CA PRO A 348 -2.71 20.94 -20.55
C PRO A 348 -2.85 20.27 -21.90
N SER A 349 -1.80 20.34 -22.72
CA SER A 349 -1.75 19.59 -23.97
C SER A 349 -1.53 18.09 -23.70
N ASP A 350 -2.04 17.24 -24.59
CA ASP A 350 -1.81 15.79 -24.52
C ASP A 350 -0.31 15.45 -24.56
N ALA A 351 0.49 16.27 -25.24
CA ALA A 351 1.93 16.10 -25.28
C ALA A 351 2.57 16.32 -23.89
N ALA A 352 2.12 17.33 -23.15
CA ALA A 352 2.59 17.58 -21.79
C ALA A 352 2.18 16.44 -20.83
N GLU A 353 0.92 16.00 -20.87
CA GLU A 353 0.42 14.90 -20.06
C GLU A 353 1.15 13.57 -20.35
N ASN A 354 1.40 13.26 -21.63
CA ASN A 354 2.17 12.09 -22.02
C ASN A 354 3.64 12.18 -21.55
N ALA A 355 4.23 13.37 -21.55
CA ALA A 355 5.58 13.58 -21.00
C ALA A 355 5.59 13.40 -19.47
N VAL A 356 4.56 13.88 -18.77
CA VAL A 356 4.38 13.63 -17.32
C VAL A 356 4.19 12.13 -17.05
N GLN A 357 3.35 11.43 -17.82
CA GLN A 357 3.20 9.98 -17.68
C GLN A 357 4.54 9.26 -17.89
N SER A 358 5.31 9.64 -18.88
CA SER A 358 6.65 9.06 -19.10
C SER A 358 7.60 9.32 -17.93
N ASN A 359 7.51 10.50 -17.31
CA ASN A 359 8.25 10.82 -16.08
C ASN A 359 7.76 9.96 -14.91
N VAL A 360 6.45 9.83 -14.69
CA VAL A 360 5.86 8.95 -13.65
C VAL A 360 6.32 7.50 -13.82
N VAL A 361 6.26 6.96 -15.04
CA VAL A 361 6.75 5.60 -15.33
C VAL A 361 8.24 5.46 -15.02
N SER A 362 9.04 6.49 -15.29
CA SER A 362 10.49 6.47 -15.02
C SER A 362 10.84 6.45 -13.52
N VAL A 363 9.90 6.77 -12.64
CA VAL A 363 10.07 6.63 -11.18
C VAL A 363 10.28 5.17 -10.78
N GLY A 364 9.67 4.23 -11.51
CA GLY A 364 9.79 2.80 -11.19
C GLY A 364 9.14 2.46 -9.85
N TYR A 365 7.93 2.97 -9.62
CA TYR A 365 7.13 2.59 -8.45
C TYR A 365 6.99 1.08 -8.35
N SER A 366 7.16 0.53 -7.14
CA SER A 366 6.97 -0.89 -6.86
C SER A 366 6.65 -1.11 -5.38
N GLY A 367 6.02 -2.23 -5.06
CA GLY A 367 5.54 -2.60 -3.74
C GLY A 367 4.04 -2.86 -3.75
N GLU A 368 3.54 -3.34 -2.62
CA GLU A 368 2.11 -3.51 -2.39
C GLU A 368 1.45 -2.14 -2.16
N THR A 369 0.23 -1.96 -2.63
CA THR A 369 -0.49 -0.69 -2.53
C THR A 369 -1.88 -0.82 -1.91
N ASP A 370 -2.26 -2.04 -1.57
CA ASP A 370 -3.55 -2.45 -1.00
C ASP A 370 -3.43 -3.18 0.34
N VAL A 371 -2.21 -3.35 0.82
CA VAL A 371 -1.94 -3.94 2.13
C VAL A 371 -1.12 -2.93 2.94
N PRO A 372 -1.62 -2.45 4.07
CA PRO A 372 -0.85 -1.59 4.95
C PRO A 372 0.43 -2.26 5.43
N ASN A 373 1.46 -1.46 5.70
CA ASN A 373 2.70 -1.99 6.24
C ASN A 373 2.53 -2.49 7.67
N GLY A 374 3.04 -3.66 7.91
CA GLY A 374 2.98 -4.35 9.18
C GLY A 374 2.06 -5.57 9.09
N PRO A 375 2.25 -6.50 10.01
CA PRO A 375 1.41 -7.67 10.04
C PRO A 375 -0.03 -7.27 10.38
N GLN A 376 -0.92 -7.42 9.41
CA GLN A 376 -2.35 -7.32 9.63
C GLN A 376 -2.96 -8.71 9.72
N GLY A 377 -3.90 -8.88 10.64
CA GLY A 377 -4.65 -10.10 10.74
C GLY A 377 -5.83 -9.95 11.68
N THR A 378 -6.69 -10.93 11.66
CA THR A 378 -7.80 -10.98 12.60
C THR A 378 -7.27 -11.25 14.02
N ILE A 379 -7.95 -10.72 15.01
CA ILE A 379 -7.78 -11.18 16.38
C ILE A 379 -8.94 -12.12 16.67
N THR A 380 -8.66 -13.42 16.64
CA THR A 380 -9.68 -14.44 16.89
C THR A 380 -9.79 -14.71 18.38
N GLY A 381 -10.99 -14.59 18.91
CA GLY A 381 -11.30 -14.73 20.33
C GLY A 381 -12.25 -15.88 20.66
N PRO A 382 -12.86 -15.86 21.86
CA PRO A 382 -13.78 -16.90 22.33
C PRO A 382 -14.88 -17.24 21.33
N GLY A 383 -15.11 -18.53 21.12
CA GLY A 383 -16.14 -19.02 20.19
C GLY A 383 -15.76 -18.93 18.72
N GLY A 384 -14.48 -18.68 18.39
CA GLY A 384 -14.02 -18.50 17.01
C GLY A 384 -14.53 -17.20 16.38
N LYS A 385 -14.86 -16.20 17.20
CA LYS A 385 -15.29 -14.87 16.78
C LYS A 385 -14.08 -13.96 16.59
N CYS A 386 -14.20 -12.97 15.72
CA CYS A 386 -13.20 -11.94 15.55
C CYS A 386 -13.45 -10.72 16.47
N VAL A 387 -12.37 -10.08 16.90
CA VAL A 387 -12.41 -8.77 17.54
C VAL A 387 -12.76 -7.75 16.47
N ASP A 388 -13.80 -7.01 16.72
CA ASP A 388 -14.57 -6.23 15.76
C ASP A 388 -14.91 -4.86 16.33
N VAL A 389 -15.04 -3.84 15.50
CA VAL A 389 -15.50 -2.51 15.90
C VAL A 389 -17.00 -2.38 15.66
N ALA A 390 -17.77 -2.03 16.69
CA ALA A 390 -19.23 -2.00 16.65
C ALA A 390 -19.86 -0.91 15.75
N ALA A 391 -19.25 -0.57 14.66
CA ALA A 391 -19.72 0.48 13.74
C ALA A 391 -19.33 0.22 12.28
N ASP A 392 -19.10 -1.05 11.93
CA ASP A 392 -18.81 -1.48 10.54
C ASP A 392 -17.88 -0.49 9.80
N ASP A 393 -16.57 -0.68 9.86
CA ASP A 393 -15.55 0.12 9.16
C ASP A 393 -15.57 1.66 9.40
N THR A 394 -16.46 2.17 10.25
CA THR A 394 -16.70 3.61 10.45
C THR A 394 -16.45 4.10 11.87
N GLY A 395 -15.85 3.26 12.70
CA GLY A 395 -15.65 3.54 14.13
C GLY A 395 -14.93 4.87 14.40
N THR A 396 -15.51 5.66 15.32
CA THR A 396 -14.89 6.88 15.86
C THR A 396 -14.35 6.64 17.26
N ASN A 397 -13.69 7.63 17.86
CA ASN A 397 -13.24 7.56 19.24
C ASN A 397 -14.42 7.23 20.19
N GLY A 398 -14.24 6.23 21.05
CA GLY A 398 -15.27 5.73 21.95
C GLY A 398 -16.15 4.63 21.36
N THR A 399 -15.95 4.23 20.10
CA THR A 399 -16.69 3.11 19.53
C THR A 399 -16.32 1.81 20.23
N ALA A 400 -17.34 1.04 20.62
CA ALA A 400 -17.14 -0.21 21.35
C ALA A 400 -16.39 -1.24 20.50
N VAL A 401 -15.47 -1.97 21.09
CA VAL A 401 -14.85 -3.15 20.51
C VAL A 401 -15.52 -4.40 21.08
N GLN A 402 -15.88 -5.33 20.22
CA GLN A 402 -16.77 -6.45 20.49
C GLN A 402 -16.28 -7.75 19.86
N LEU A 403 -17.00 -8.83 20.07
CA LEU A 403 -16.90 -10.07 19.31
C LEU A 403 -17.96 -10.10 18.21
N TRP A 404 -17.58 -10.48 17.01
CA TRP A 404 -18.48 -10.67 15.87
C TRP A 404 -18.07 -11.87 15.02
N ASP A 405 -18.96 -12.36 14.15
CA ASP A 405 -18.59 -13.37 13.16
C ASP A 405 -17.46 -12.84 12.27
N CYS A 406 -16.44 -13.67 12.04
CA CYS A 406 -15.31 -13.25 11.20
C CYS A 406 -15.77 -13.02 9.76
N GLN A 407 -15.39 -11.87 9.21
CA GLN A 407 -15.76 -11.39 7.89
C GLN A 407 -14.48 -10.97 7.16
N ASN A 408 -14.06 -11.69 6.14
CA ASN A 408 -12.81 -11.44 5.42
C ASN A 408 -12.75 -10.09 4.67
N TRP A 409 -13.89 -9.45 4.50
CA TRP A 409 -14.03 -8.16 3.83
C TRP A 409 -14.13 -6.96 4.80
N ALA A 410 -14.29 -7.20 6.09
CA ALA A 410 -14.48 -6.17 7.12
C ALA A 410 -13.12 -5.63 7.60
N GLU A 411 -12.75 -4.42 7.20
CA GLU A 411 -11.47 -3.82 7.59
C GLU A 411 -11.34 -3.61 9.10
N ASP A 412 -12.43 -3.36 9.78
CA ASP A 412 -12.48 -3.17 11.23
C ASP A 412 -12.23 -4.44 12.04
N GLN A 413 -12.13 -5.60 11.37
CA GLN A 413 -11.68 -6.87 11.94
C GLN A 413 -10.22 -7.20 11.62
N HIS A 414 -9.56 -6.39 10.78
CA HIS A 414 -8.15 -6.55 10.44
C HIS A 414 -7.31 -5.59 11.28
N TRP A 415 -6.58 -6.15 12.23
CA TRP A 415 -5.78 -5.41 13.21
C TRP A 415 -4.31 -5.41 12.82
N GLN A 416 -3.73 -4.24 12.71
CA GLN A 416 -2.30 -4.05 12.53
C GLN A 416 -1.60 -4.11 13.90
N HIS A 417 -0.54 -4.90 13.97
CA HIS A 417 0.31 -4.94 15.15
C HIS A 417 1.48 -3.97 14.97
N ASN A 418 1.45 -2.89 15.70
CA ASN A 418 2.45 -1.85 15.61
C ASN A 418 3.70 -2.19 16.44
N ALA A 419 4.87 -1.71 15.98
CA ALA A 419 6.15 -1.95 16.64
C ALA A 419 6.21 -1.43 18.10
N ASP A 420 5.33 -0.49 18.46
CA ASP A 420 5.21 0.05 19.81
C ASP A 420 4.31 -0.80 20.74
N GLY A 421 3.79 -1.91 20.23
CA GLY A 421 2.91 -2.83 20.96
C GLY A 421 1.42 -2.43 20.94
N SER A 422 1.03 -1.42 20.19
CA SER A 422 -0.38 -1.12 19.96
C SER A 422 -0.96 -2.02 18.86
N LEU A 423 -2.27 -2.27 18.94
CA LEU A 423 -3.06 -2.92 17.91
C LEU A 423 -3.98 -1.87 17.30
N SER A 424 -3.96 -1.70 15.98
CA SER A 424 -4.78 -0.69 15.31
C SER A 424 -5.57 -1.27 14.14
N THR A 425 -6.77 -0.74 13.93
CA THR A 425 -7.60 -0.98 12.76
C THR A 425 -8.26 0.32 12.33
N ILE A 426 -8.59 0.45 11.07
CA ILE A 426 -9.19 1.67 10.49
C ILE A 426 -8.56 2.97 11.04
N GLY A 427 -7.22 2.95 11.19
CA GLY A 427 -6.39 4.07 11.65
C GLY A 427 -6.56 4.49 13.11
N ARG A 428 -7.12 3.63 13.99
CA ARG A 428 -7.25 3.83 15.44
C ARG A 428 -6.79 2.62 16.21
N CYS A 429 -6.49 2.81 17.49
CA CYS A 429 -5.95 1.78 18.37
C CYS A 429 -7.03 1.12 19.23
N LEU A 430 -6.83 -0.17 19.51
CA LEU A 430 -7.53 -0.88 20.57
C LEU A 430 -7.12 -0.26 21.91
N ASP A 431 -8.05 0.40 22.57
CA ASP A 431 -7.82 1.19 23.78
C ASP A 431 -8.67 0.73 24.95
N ILE A 432 -8.20 0.97 26.16
CA ILE A 432 -8.99 0.78 27.38
C ILE A 432 -9.66 2.09 27.73
N GLU A 433 -10.99 2.12 27.76
CA GLU A 433 -11.83 3.28 28.06
C GLU A 433 -11.27 4.10 29.23
N GLY A 434 -10.95 5.37 28.94
CA GLY A 434 -10.36 6.29 29.91
C GLY A 434 -9.02 5.86 30.49
N ASN A 435 -8.25 5.04 29.75
CA ASN A 435 -6.98 4.47 30.21
C ASN A 435 -7.11 3.71 31.55
N GLY A 436 -8.27 3.06 31.77
CA GLY A 436 -8.66 2.39 32.99
C GLY A 436 -7.81 1.15 33.28
N THR A 437 -7.66 0.83 34.61
CA THR A 437 -6.89 -0.34 35.04
C THR A 437 -7.70 -1.32 35.89
N ALA A 438 -8.99 -1.10 36.08
CA ALA A 438 -9.83 -1.94 36.93
C ALA A 438 -10.44 -3.11 36.14
N ASN A 439 -10.75 -4.23 36.84
CA ASN A 439 -11.55 -5.31 36.27
C ASN A 439 -12.88 -4.78 35.74
N GLY A 440 -13.23 -5.16 34.51
CA GLY A 440 -14.47 -4.75 33.86
C GLY A 440 -14.37 -3.44 33.09
N ALA A 441 -13.21 -2.75 33.11
CA ALA A 441 -12.98 -1.60 32.22
C ALA A 441 -13.16 -2.07 30.77
N LYS A 442 -13.94 -1.31 30.00
CA LYS A 442 -14.30 -1.69 28.63
C LYS A 442 -13.18 -1.31 27.66
N VAL A 443 -13.14 -2.01 26.56
CA VAL A 443 -12.25 -1.62 25.45
C VAL A 443 -13.05 -0.93 24.36
N GLU A 444 -12.37 -0.02 23.69
CA GLU A 444 -12.94 0.84 22.67
C GLU A 444 -11.92 1.12 21.59
N LEU A 445 -12.37 1.71 20.52
CA LEU A 445 -11.51 2.27 19.48
C LEU A 445 -11.19 3.72 19.86
N TRP A 446 -9.91 4.10 19.83
CA TRP A 446 -9.47 5.47 20.12
C TRP A 446 -8.29 5.88 19.24
N ASP A 447 -8.11 7.19 19.03
CA ASP A 447 -6.92 7.68 18.33
C ASP A 447 -5.65 7.14 18.99
N CYS A 448 -4.70 6.65 18.18
CA CYS A 448 -3.43 6.16 18.70
C CYS A 448 -2.64 7.32 19.29
N ASP A 449 -2.63 7.45 20.61
CA ASP A 449 -1.95 8.50 21.38
C ASP A 449 -0.79 7.94 22.22
N GLY A 450 -0.53 6.62 22.12
CA GLY A 450 0.60 5.96 22.74
C GLY A 450 0.47 5.71 24.24
N VAL A 451 -0.70 5.97 24.84
CA VAL A 451 -0.95 5.68 26.28
C VAL A 451 -0.84 4.19 26.58
N GLY A 452 -0.65 3.86 27.84
CA GLY A 452 -0.47 2.47 28.26
C GLY A 452 -1.70 1.60 28.04
N GLY A 453 -2.92 2.18 28.01
CA GLY A 453 -4.16 1.48 27.70
C GLY A 453 -4.22 0.90 26.27
N GLN A 454 -3.35 1.42 25.38
CA GLN A 454 -3.27 0.98 23.99
C GLN A 454 -2.19 -0.08 23.74
N LYS A 455 -1.48 -0.54 24.77
CA LYS A 455 -0.38 -1.50 24.62
C LYS A 455 -0.83 -2.90 24.94
N TRP A 456 -0.54 -3.83 24.07
CA TRP A 456 -0.99 -5.22 24.16
C TRP A 456 0.16 -6.18 23.87
N VAL A 457 0.24 -7.24 24.65
CA VAL A 457 1.29 -8.26 24.53
C VAL A 457 0.66 -9.64 24.50
N GLN A 458 0.81 -10.33 23.39
CA GLN A 458 0.37 -11.71 23.24
C GLN A 458 1.20 -12.61 24.16
N GLN A 459 0.55 -13.30 25.06
CA GLN A 459 1.18 -14.25 26.00
C GLN A 459 1.23 -15.65 25.39
N ALA A 460 2.18 -16.46 25.85
CA ALA A 460 2.34 -17.84 25.40
C ALA A 460 1.11 -18.73 25.68
N ASP A 461 0.33 -18.37 26.70
CA ASP A 461 -0.90 -19.08 27.05
C ASP A 461 -2.11 -18.70 26.17
N GLY A 462 -1.91 -17.82 25.19
CA GLY A 462 -2.96 -17.31 24.29
C GLY A 462 -3.74 -16.12 24.84
N SER A 463 -3.37 -15.56 25.99
CA SER A 463 -3.99 -14.32 26.47
C SER A 463 -3.33 -13.08 25.86
N LEU A 464 -4.10 -12.00 25.75
CA LEU A 464 -3.62 -10.70 25.29
C LEU A 464 -3.55 -9.76 26.51
N LEU A 465 -2.33 -9.55 27.03
CA LEU A 465 -2.05 -8.79 28.23
C LEU A 465 -1.91 -7.30 27.91
N ASN A 466 -2.57 -6.46 28.68
CA ASN A 466 -2.25 -5.04 28.75
C ASN A 466 -1.21 -4.80 29.88
N PRO A 467 0.03 -4.40 29.58
CA PRO A 467 1.08 -4.28 30.60
C PRO A 467 0.82 -3.20 31.65
N GLN A 468 0.14 -2.10 31.29
CA GLN A 468 -0.17 -1.02 32.22
C GLN A 468 -1.11 -1.48 33.33
N SER A 469 -2.20 -2.18 32.97
CA SER A 469 -3.19 -2.65 33.93
C SER A 469 -2.79 -3.97 34.61
N GLY A 470 -1.88 -4.74 34.00
CA GLY A 470 -1.59 -6.12 34.39
C GLY A 470 -2.74 -7.08 34.13
N ARG A 471 -3.70 -6.71 33.29
CA ARG A 471 -4.92 -7.48 32.97
C ARG A 471 -4.95 -7.94 31.53
N CYS A 472 -5.73 -8.96 31.28
CA CYS A 472 -5.91 -9.57 29.97
C CYS A 472 -7.21 -9.09 29.31
N LEU A 473 -7.20 -8.98 27.99
CA LEU A 473 -8.43 -8.82 27.21
C LEU A 473 -9.36 -9.99 27.54
N ASP A 474 -10.64 -9.68 27.75
CA ASP A 474 -11.61 -10.64 28.30
C ASP A 474 -12.98 -10.46 27.66
N SER A 475 -13.59 -11.58 27.35
CA SER A 475 -15.00 -11.63 26.99
C SER A 475 -15.85 -11.82 28.27
N PRO A 476 -16.71 -10.86 28.64
CA PRO A 476 -17.46 -10.91 29.88
C PRO A 476 -18.21 -12.24 30.07
N SER A 477 -17.92 -12.93 31.18
CA SER A 477 -18.55 -14.23 31.53
C SER A 477 -18.33 -15.33 30.45
N GLY A 478 -17.34 -15.19 29.60
CA GLY A 478 -17.06 -16.11 28.47
C GLY A 478 -18.14 -16.09 27.39
N ALA A 479 -18.87 -14.98 27.24
CA ALA A 479 -19.87 -14.83 26.18
C ALA A 479 -19.23 -14.88 24.78
N THR A 480 -19.94 -15.50 23.82
CA THR A 480 -19.48 -15.67 22.43
C THR A 480 -20.51 -15.16 21.41
N ALA A 481 -21.53 -14.45 21.87
CA ALA A 481 -22.53 -13.87 20.98
C ALA A 481 -21.98 -12.66 20.23
N ASN A 482 -22.42 -12.46 18.97
CA ASN A 482 -22.18 -11.22 18.25
C ASN A 482 -22.64 -10.01 19.07
N GLY A 483 -21.85 -8.93 19.08
CA GLY A 483 -22.11 -7.74 19.88
C GLY A 483 -21.64 -7.85 21.34
N THR A 484 -20.90 -8.90 21.71
CA THR A 484 -20.33 -9.01 23.06
C THR A 484 -19.20 -8.00 23.23
N ARG A 485 -19.45 -6.88 23.91
CA ARG A 485 -18.45 -5.83 24.17
C ARG A 485 -17.34 -6.35 25.07
N LEU A 486 -16.10 -6.24 24.62
CA LEU A 486 -14.92 -6.71 25.33
C LEU A 486 -14.54 -5.79 26.50
N GLN A 487 -13.73 -6.31 27.40
CA GLN A 487 -13.25 -5.65 28.62
C GLN A 487 -11.85 -6.16 28.98
N ILE A 488 -11.26 -5.60 30.02
CA ILE A 488 -10.09 -6.20 30.67
C ILE A 488 -10.49 -6.85 32.01
N TRP A 489 -9.81 -7.93 32.36
CA TRP A 489 -10.02 -8.65 33.62
C TRP A 489 -8.72 -9.28 34.11
N ASP A 490 -8.61 -9.59 35.42
CA ASP A 490 -7.46 -10.31 35.95
C ASP A 490 -7.16 -11.55 35.11
N CYS A 491 -5.92 -11.72 34.67
CA CYS A 491 -5.50 -12.86 33.86
C CYS A 491 -5.70 -14.16 34.65
N ASN A 492 -6.57 -15.03 34.16
CA ASN A 492 -6.98 -16.25 34.87
C ASN A 492 -6.83 -17.52 34.01
N GLY A 493 -6.35 -17.39 32.78
CA GLY A 493 -6.14 -18.50 31.84
C GLY A 493 -7.42 -19.13 31.27
N ALA A 494 -8.60 -18.58 31.58
CA ALA A 494 -9.89 -19.09 31.09
C ALA A 494 -10.04 -18.90 29.58
N ALA A 495 -10.91 -19.69 28.96
CA ALA A 495 -11.23 -19.58 27.52
C ALA A 495 -11.74 -18.19 27.12
N ALA A 496 -12.36 -17.45 28.07
CA ALA A 496 -12.80 -16.08 27.89
C ALA A 496 -11.67 -15.09 27.55
N GLN A 497 -10.43 -15.45 27.82
CA GLN A 497 -9.24 -14.61 27.66
C GLN A 497 -8.28 -15.15 26.58
N LYS A 498 -8.72 -16.14 25.82
CA LYS A 498 -7.89 -16.69 24.72
C LYS A 498 -8.21 -15.93 23.45
N PHE A 499 -7.24 -15.11 23.06
CA PHE A 499 -7.27 -14.33 21.81
C PHE A 499 -6.02 -14.67 21.01
N SER A 500 -6.20 -15.13 19.79
CA SER A 500 -5.12 -15.33 18.83
C SER A 500 -5.04 -14.10 17.95
N VAL A 501 -3.92 -13.43 17.94
CA VAL A 501 -3.65 -12.36 16.98
C VAL A 501 -3.10 -13.04 15.74
N ASP A 502 -3.92 -13.15 14.70
CA ASP A 502 -3.54 -13.68 13.41
C ASP A 502 -3.08 -12.54 12.51
N GLY A 503 -2.04 -12.77 11.74
CA GLY A 503 -1.45 -11.74 10.88
C GLY A 503 0.00 -11.49 11.26
N GLY A 504 0.87 -12.20 10.57
CA GLY A 504 2.31 -11.99 10.57
C GLY A 504 2.74 -11.41 9.23
N ALA A 505 3.99 -11.00 9.14
CA ALA A 505 4.62 -10.73 7.87
C ALA A 505 5.17 -12.02 7.27
N PRO A 506 5.28 -12.12 5.93
CA PRO A 506 5.94 -13.25 5.32
C PRO A 506 7.40 -13.33 5.78
N VAL A 507 7.83 -14.50 6.23
CA VAL A 507 9.25 -14.76 6.45
C VAL A 507 9.85 -15.21 5.13
N VAL A 508 10.56 -14.30 4.46
CA VAL A 508 11.13 -14.58 3.13
C VAL A 508 12.50 -15.22 3.26
N GLY A 509 12.63 -16.43 2.71
CA GLY A 509 13.84 -17.24 2.73
C GLY A 509 14.55 -17.32 1.38
N THR A 510 15.41 -18.33 1.28
CA THR A 510 16.22 -18.57 0.07
C THR A 510 15.35 -18.74 -1.18
N GLY A 511 15.81 -18.18 -2.31
CA GLY A 511 15.08 -18.24 -3.59
C GLY A 511 13.84 -17.34 -3.65
N ALA A 512 13.73 -16.34 -2.76
CA ALA A 512 12.55 -15.48 -2.62
C ALA A 512 11.26 -16.28 -2.35
N LYS A 513 11.36 -17.38 -1.61
CA LYS A 513 10.25 -18.20 -1.15
C LYS A 513 9.85 -17.81 0.27
N CYS A 514 8.60 -17.99 0.60
CA CYS A 514 8.08 -17.78 1.94
C CYS A 514 8.14 -19.06 2.79
N VAL A 515 8.34 -18.88 4.10
CA VAL A 515 8.16 -19.94 5.09
C VAL A 515 6.67 -20.20 5.21
N ASP A 516 6.27 -21.45 5.00
CA ASP A 516 4.91 -21.89 4.72
C ASP A 516 4.57 -23.14 5.54
N VAL A 517 3.32 -23.31 5.92
CA VAL A 517 2.85 -24.52 6.60
C VAL A 517 2.22 -25.47 5.58
N ALA A 518 2.73 -26.68 5.49
CA ALA A 518 2.34 -27.69 4.49
C ALA A 518 0.91 -28.27 4.68
N ALA A 519 -0.05 -27.46 5.07
CA ALA A 519 -1.42 -27.90 5.35
C ALA A 519 -2.48 -26.86 4.93
N ASP A 520 -2.12 -25.94 4.05
CA ASP A 520 -3.00 -24.95 3.44
C ASP A 520 -3.97 -24.30 4.48
N ASP A 521 -3.47 -23.36 5.27
CA ASP A 521 -4.21 -22.57 6.29
C ASP A 521 -4.89 -23.39 7.41
N SER A 522 -4.69 -24.72 7.46
CA SER A 522 -5.32 -25.61 8.44
C SER A 522 -4.35 -26.33 9.37
N GLY A 523 -3.09 -25.89 9.43
CA GLY A 523 -2.02 -26.56 10.13
C GLY A 523 -2.31 -26.89 11.59
N GLY A 524 -2.20 -28.18 11.96
CA GLY A 524 -2.22 -28.68 13.33
C GLY A 524 -0.81 -28.96 13.86
N ASP A 525 -0.74 -29.43 15.12
CA ASP A 525 0.52 -29.88 15.73
C ASP A 525 1.20 -30.94 14.87
N GLY A 526 2.49 -30.72 14.58
CA GLY A 526 3.29 -31.58 13.72
C GLY A 526 3.19 -31.27 12.23
N ALA A 527 2.40 -30.27 11.82
CA ALA A 527 2.38 -29.83 10.43
C ALA A 527 3.78 -29.37 9.99
N ALA A 528 4.22 -29.86 8.83
CA ALA A 528 5.56 -29.55 8.33
C ALA A 528 5.67 -28.08 7.92
N VAL A 529 6.78 -27.44 8.26
CA VAL A 529 7.10 -26.09 7.77
C VAL A 529 8.09 -26.19 6.62
N GLN A 530 7.81 -25.51 5.54
CA GLN A 530 8.47 -25.66 4.24
C GLN A 530 8.73 -24.31 3.57
N LEU A 531 9.32 -24.34 2.38
CA LEU A 531 9.35 -23.19 1.46
C LEU A 531 8.26 -23.35 0.40
N TRP A 532 7.57 -22.26 0.11
CA TRP A 532 6.58 -22.19 -0.97
C TRP A 532 6.64 -20.84 -1.68
N ASP A 533 6.03 -20.72 -2.87
CA ASP A 533 5.85 -19.42 -3.51
C ASP A 533 5.08 -18.49 -2.58
N CYS A 534 5.54 -17.25 -2.44
CA CYS A 534 4.88 -16.28 -1.57
C CYS A 534 3.47 -15.96 -2.11
N GLN A 535 2.49 -16.09 -1.24
CA GLN A 535 1.07 -15.87 -1.51
C GLN A 535 0.55 -14.87 -0.48
N SER A 536 0.21 -13.68 -0.90
CA SER A 536 -0.23 -12.59 -0.01
C SER A 536 -1.53 -12.90 0.74
N TRP A 537 -2.31 -13.85 0.24
CA TRP A 537 -3.58 -14.30 0.83
C TRP A 537 -3.45 -15.52 1.74
N ALA A 538 -2.30 -16.18 1.79
CA ALA A 538 -2.11 -17.42 2.54
C ALA A 538 -1.74 -17.14 4.00
N ALA A 539 -2.69 -17.29 4.92
CA ALA A 539 -2.52 -17.02 6.34
C ALA A 539 -1.38 -17.81 6.99
N ASP A 540 -1.12 -19.02 6.48
CA ASP A 540 -0.05 -19.90 6.94
C ASP A 540 1.37 -19.48 6.52
N GLN A 541 1.49 -18.47 5.67
CA GLN A 541 2.75 -17.84 5.28
C GLN A 541 3.05 -16.55 6.07
N HIS A 542 2.10 -16.07 6.87
CA HIS A 542 2.24 -14.85 7.66
C HIS A 542 2.62 -15.21 9.10
N TRP A 543 3.83 -14.83 9.49
CA TRP A 543 4.46 -15.20 10.76
C TRP A 543 4.60 -14.01 11.70
N PHE A 544 4.21 -14.19 12.91
CA PHE A 544 4.30 -13.23 14.00
C PHE A 544 5.59 -13.43 14.79
N HIS A 545 6.47 -12.45 14.84
CA HIS A 545 7.65 -12.50 15.72
C HIS A 545 7.34 -11.82 17.04
N ASN A 546 7.06 -12.60 18.07
CA ASN A 546 6.72 -12.10 19.39
C ASN A 546 7.93 -11.59 20.16
N ALA A 547 7.69 -10.70 21.13
CA ALA A 547 8.73 -10.17 22.02
C ALA A 547 9.48 -11.25 22.83
N ASP A 548 8.86 -12.43 23.01
CA ASP A 548 9.49 -13.57 23.67
C ASP A 548 10.38 -14.41 22.74
N GLY A 549 10.51 -13.98 21.48
CA GLY A 549 11.30 -14.64 20.45
C GLY A 549 10.58 -15.78 19.70
N SER A 550 9.30 -16.04 19.97
CA SER A 550 8.56 -17.04 19.21
C SER A 550 8.08 -16.48 17.86
N LEU A 551 8.08 -17.34 16.82
CA LEU A 551 7.42 -17.06 15.55
C LEU A 551 6.11 -17.84 15.50
N ARG A 552 4.99 -17.16 15.24
CA ARG A 552 3.65 -17.76 15.24
C ARG A 552 2.94 -17.56 13.92
N THR A 553 2.16 -18.55 13.53
CA THR A 553 1.14 -18.48 12.49
C THR A 553 0.01 -19.45 12.85
N LEU A 554 -1.21 -19.22 12.39
CA LEU A 554 -2.38 -20.09 12.64
C LEU A 554 -2.56 -20.43 14.12
N GLY A 555 -2.25 -19.49 15.03
CA GLY A 555 -2.35 -19.68 16.47
C GLY A 555 -1.25 -20.59 17.09
N ARG A 556 -0.26 -21.04 16.33
CA ARG A 556 0.82 -21.97 16.74
C ARG A 556 2.20 -21.42 16.49
N CYS A 557 3.21 -22.04 17.10
CA CYS A 557 4.61 -21.62 17.01
C CYS A 557 5.41 -22.45 16.01
N LEU A 558 6.36 -21.78 15.34
CA LEU A 558 7.45 -22.46 14.63
C LEU A 558 8.31 -23.19 15.66
N ASP A 559 8.27 -24.51 15.63
CA ASP A 559 8.92 -25.39 16.60
C ASP A 559 9.94 -26.31 15.96
N ILE A 560 10.97 -26.68 16.72
CA ILE A 560 11.90 -27.73 16.33
C ILE A 560 11.35 -29.06 16.81
N ASN A 561 11.02 -29.95 15.89
CA ASN A 561 10.42 -31.26 16.18
C ASN A 561 11.12 -31.95 17.36
N GLY A 562 10.30 -32.30 18.38
CA GLY A 562 10.79 -32.90 19.61
C GLY A 562 11.80 -32.06 20.39
N ASN A 563 11.79 -30.73 20.20
CA ASN A 563 12.75 -29.81 20.83
C ASN A 563 14.22 -30.19 20.55
N GLY A 564 14.47 -30.76 19.35
CA GLY A 564 15.76 -31.32 18.93
C GLY A 564 16.83 -30.23 18.76
N THR A 565 18.11 -30.62 19.00
CA THR A 565 19.24 -29.68 18.87
C THR A 565 20.28 -30.12 17.84
N ALA A 566 20.05 -31.22 17.11
CA ALA A 566 21.00 -31.76 16.15
C ALA A 566 20.82 -31.14 14.75
N ASN A 567 21.90 -31.08 13.95
CA ASN A 567 21.82 -30.72 12.55
C ASN A 567 20.84 -31.66 11.82
N GLY A 568 19.95 -31.04 11.01
CA GLY A 568 18.94 -31.76 10.26
C GLY A 568 17.63 -32.00 11.01
N ALA A 569 17.52 -31.58 12.29
CA ALA A 569 16.25 -31.61 12.99
C ALA A 569 15.25 -30.73 12.23
N LYS A 570 14.08 -31.29 11.95
CA LYS A 570 13.05 -30.63 11.15
C LYS A 570 12.28 -29.62 12.00
N VAL A 571 11.77 -28.59 11.35
CA VAL A 571 10.86 -27.67 11.97
C VAL A 571 9.41 -28.01 11.61
N GLU A 572 8.51 -27.68 12.50
CA GLU A 572 7.10 -27.96 12.39
C GLU A 572 6.27 -26.89 13.07
N LEU A 573 5.00 -26.90 12.87
CA LEU A 573 4.05 -26.10 13.62
C LEU A 573 3.65 -26.87 14.89
N TRP A 574 3.62 -26.22 16.05
CA TRP A 574 3.24 -26.83 17.33
C TRP A 574 2.60 -25.83 18.26
N ASP A 575 1.75 -26.31 19.18
CA ASP A 575 1.19 -25.43 20.23
C ASP A 575 2.30 -24.66 20.94
N CYS A 576 2.10 -23.34 21.14
CA CYS A 576 3.07 -22.51 21.81
C CYS A 576 3.14 -22.88 23.31
N ASN A 577 4.21 -23.54 23.70
CA ASN A 577 4.42 -24.00 25.07
C ASN A 577 5.68 -23.38 25.72
N GLY A 578 6.34 -22.44 25.00
CA GLY A 578 7.45 -21.66 25.50
C GLY A 578 8.78 -22.39 25.59
N VAL A 579 8.90 -23.63 25.06
CA VAL A 579 10.16 -24.37 25.02
C VAL A 579 11.20 -23.67 24.17
N GLY A 580 12.47 -23.99 24.39
CA GLY A 580 13.56 -23.34 23.66
C GLY A 580 13.57 -23.58 22.15
N GLY A 581 12.99 -24.70 21.68
CA GLY A 581 12.82 -25.01 20.25
C GLY A 581 11.91 -24.03 19.52
N GLN A 582 11.12 -23.23 20.25
CA GLN A 582 10.19 -22.25 19.69
C GLN A 582 10.74 -20.81 19.70
N LYS A 583 12.03 -20.63 20.07
CA LYS A 583 12.63 -19.30 20.17
C LYS A 583 13.57 -19.04 18.99
N TRP A 584 13.39 -17.89 18.35
CA TRP A 584 14.11 -17.49 17.16
C TRP A 584 14.59 -16.05 17.27
N VAL A 585 15.82 -15.81 16.88
CA VAL A 585 16.45 -14.49 16.95
C VAL A 585 17.01 -14.12 15.58
N GLN A 586 16.49 -13.02 15.02
CA GLN A 586 17.04 -12.46 13.77
C GLN A 586 18.46 -11.95 14.01
N GLN A 587 19.40 -12.45 13.25
CA GLN A 587 20.79 -12.03 13.29
C GLN A 587 21.06 -10.91 12.29
N ALA A 588 22.07 -10.09 12.54
CA ALA A 588 22.47 -9.01 11.65
C ALA A 588 22.86 -9.48 10.25
N ASP A 589 23.26 -10.73 10.10
CA ASP A 589 23.61 -11.34 8.81
C ASP A 589 22.39 -11.86 8.06
N GLY A 590 21.18 -11.71 8.61
CA GLY A 590 19.92 -12.18 8.02
C GLY A 590 19.56 -13.62 8.33
N SER A 591 20.29 -14.33 9.21
CA SER A 591 19.90 -15.66 9.65
C SER A 591 18.93 -15.62 10.84
N LEU A 592 18.10 -16.66 10.98
CA LEU A 592 17.26 -16.90 12.16
C LEU A 592 17.92 -17.96 13.04
N LEU A 593 18.50 -17.51 14.17
CA LEU A 593 19.15 -18.36 15.14
C LEU A 593 18.14 -18.91 16.16
N ASN A 594 18.16 -20.19 16.40
CA ASN A 594 17.52 -20.77 17.59
C ASN A 594 18.56 -20.82 18.74
N PRO A 595 18.37 -20.04 19.82
CA PRO A 595 19.37 -19.94 20.90
C PRO A 595 19.60 -21.24 21.66
N GLN A 596 18.58 -22.11 21.82
CA GLN A 596 18.71 -23.37 22.53
C GLN A 596 19.66 -24.32 21.80
N SER A 597 19.49 -24.46 20.49
CA SER A 597 20.32 -25.36 19.69
C SER A 597 21.64 -24.76 19.24
N GLY A 598 21.76 -23.42 19.26
CA GLY A 598 22.87 -22.69 18.66
C GLY A 598 22.92 -22.82 17.13
N ARG A 599 21.80 -23.20 16.48
CA ARG A 599 21.69 -23.44 15.04
C ARG A 599 20.73 -22.47 14.39
N CYS A 600 20.90 -22.30 13.09
CA CYS A 600 20.09 -21.44 12.27
C CYS A 600 19.01 -22.23 11.50
N LEU A 601 17.87 -21.60 11.27
CA LEU A 601 16.87 -22.10 10.33
C LEU A 601 17.53 -22.27 8.96
N ASP A 602 17.29 -23.40 8.30
CA ASP A 602 18.06 -23.81 7.12
C ASP A 602 17.18 -24.50 6.08
N SER A 603 17.38 -24.13 4.84
CA SER A 603 16.85 -24.89 3.70
C SER A 603 17.83 -25.98 3.29
N PRO A 604 17.49 -27.27 3.40
CA PRO A 604 18.41 -28.38 3.11
C PRO A 604 19.11 -28.23 1.77
N SER A 605 20.45 -28.21 1.80
CA SER A 605 21.30 -28.06 0.59
C SER A 605 21.02 -26.79 -0.22
N GLY A 606 20.39 -25.77 0.36
CA GLY A 606 20.01 -24.54 -0.34
C GLY A 606 18.89 -24.75 -1.37
N ALA A 607 18.06 -25.77 -1.20
CA ALA A 607 16.93 -26.04 -2.09
C ALA A 607 15.91 -24.89 -2.05
N THR A 608 15.32 -24.57 -3.22
CA THR A 608 14.34 -23.49 -3.38
C THR A 608 13.02 -23.97 -4.00
N ALA A 609 12.84 -25.27 -4.11
CA ALA A 609 11.61 -25.85 -4.67
C ALA A 609 10.46 -25.73 -3.65
N ASN A 610 9.23 -25.49 -4.14
CA ASN A 610 8.03 -25.59 -3.33
C ASN A 610 7.95 -26.97 -2.65
N GLY A 611 7.56 -27.00 -1.36
CA GLY A 611 7.55 -28.22 -0.56
C GLY A 611 8.91 -28.58 0.07
N THR A 612 9.93 -27.72 -0.04
CA THR A 612 11.22 -27.95 0.63
C THR A 612 11.04 -27.81 2.14
N ARG A 613 11.00 -28.92 2.87
CA ARG A 613 10.84 -28.93 4.33
C ARG A 613 12.07 -28.36 5.03
N LEU A 614 11.86 -27.34 5.85
CA LEU A 614 12.90 -26.65 6.59
C LEU A 614 13.46 -27.48 7.76
N GLN A 615 14.63 -27.11 8.22
CA GLN A 615 15.38 -27.76 9.30
C GLN A 615 16.24 -26.74 10.06
N ILE A 616 16.93 -27.17 11.09
CA ILE A 616 18.03 -26.41 11.69
C ILE A 616 19.37 -27.02 11.27
N TRP A 617 20.38 -26.16 11.12
CA TRP A 617 21.75 -26.55 10.79
C TRP A 617 22.75 -25.59 11.42
N ASP A 618 24.02 -26.03 11.58
CA ASP A 618 25.09 -25.14 12.06
C ASP A 618 25.09 -23.85 11.25
N CYS A 619 25.08 -22.70 11.92
CA CYS A 619 25.09 -21.40 11.26
C CYS A 619 26.36 -21.23 10.42
N ASN A 620 26.21 -21.10 9.11
CA ASN A 620 27.34 -21.07 8.17
C ASN A 620 27.33 -19.85 7.24
N GLY A 621 26.35 -18.92 7.42
CA GLY A 621 26.23 -17.68 6.67
C GLY A 621 25.81 -17.84 5.20
N SER A 622 25.52 -19.08 4.74
CA SER A 622 25.09 -19.35 3.36
C SER A 622 23.72 -18.76 3.05
N ALA A 623 23.40 -18.63 1.77
CA ALA A 623 22.07 -18.19 1.32
C ALA A 623 20.94 -19.10 1.82
N ALA A 624 21.21 -20.39 2.06
CA ALA A 624 20.26 -21.36 2.59
C ALA A 624 19.69 -20.99 3.98
N GLN A 625 20.38 -20.10 4.70
CA GLN A 625 20.05 -19.69 6.07
C GLN A 625 19.62 -18.22 6.18
N LYS A 626 19.41 -17.55 5.04
CA LYS A 626 18.93 -16.17 5.04
C LYS A 626 17.40 -16.16 5.01
N PHE A 627 16.82 -15.77 6.13
CA PHE A 627 15.38 -15.63 6.34
C PHE A 627 15.13 -14.25 6.90
N LYS A 628 14.43 -13.42 6.11
CA LYS A 628 14.11 -12.05 6.51
C LYS A 628 12.75 -12.04 7.19
N LEU A 629 12.71 -11.56 8.42
CA LEU A 629 11.50 -11.10 9.08
C LEU A 629 11.14 -9.71 8.49
N SER A 630 9.93 -9.54 8.03
CA SER A 630 9.44 -8.28 7.46
C SER A 630 9.07 -7.32 8.56
#